data_490c8c68031273f7e3d12076ee1101e5
#
_entry.id   490c8c68031273f7e3d12076ee1101e5
#
_cell.length_a   1.000
_cell.length_b   1.000
_cell.length_c   1.000
_cell.angle_alpha   90.00
_cell.angle_beta   90.00
_cell.angle_gamma   90.00
#
_symmetry.space_group_name_H-M   'P 1'
#
loop_
_entity.id
_entity.type
_entity.pdbx_description
1 polymer ?
#
loop_
_entity_poly.entity_id
_entity_poly.type
_entity_poly.pdbx_seq_one_letter_code
_entity_poly.pdbx_strand_id
1 'polypeptide(L)'
;MTTYTYQPDETDGIDTFMKDIAPTTNYGTAGGLDIGDKTALGKGRTLIKFDFTKGTNPIPAYSQIVSATLTLTPITDNSHNARVLSVYRSLRAWTELGATWNKYDGTSDWGTAGAANTTTDREAAAMGTANISGSQTLNVGVPITLNVSKVQDWINGNFANNGMVLQVATESDDQFVYGTSGNVTEAYRPKIVIEFIPHTFPKVIEF
;
A
#
# COMPACT_ATOMS: atom_id res chain seq x y z
N MET A 1 2.20 17.41 18.89
CA MET A 1 2.32 16.26 17.96
C MET A 1 0.98 15.53 18.02
N THR A 2 0.44 15.15 16.89
CA THR A 2 -0.86 14.47 16.76
C THR A 2 -0.62 13.16 16.00
N THR A 3 -1.32 12.09 16.40
CA THR A 3 -1.26 10.81 15.72
C THR A 3 -2.51 10.62 14.86
N TYR A 4 -2.31 10.38 13.59
CA TYR A 4 -3.31 9.88 12.66
C TYR A 4 -3.22 8.37 12.62
N THR A 5 -4.35 7.69 12.72
CA THR A 5 -4.45 6.24 12.52
C THR A 5 -5.61 5.94 11.59
N TYR A 6 -5.36 5.14 10.57
CA TYR A 6 -6.37 4.68 9.65
C TYR A 6 -6.19 3.20 9.33
N GLN A 7 -7.23 2.45 9.58
CA GLN A 7 -7.34 1.02 9.30
C GLN A 7 -8.72 0.79 8.68
N PRO A 8 -8.86 1.05 7.36
CA PRO A 8 -10.14 1.05 6.68
C PRO A 8 -10.79 -0.34 6.67
N ASP A 9 -12.11 -0.35 6.60
CA ASP A 9 -12.89 -1.54 6.25
C ASP A 9 -13.12 -1.61 4.73
N GLU A 10 -13.91 -2.61 4.30
CA GLU A 10 -14.24 -2.82 2.88
C GLU A 10 -14.95 -1.63 2.21
N THR A 11 -15.64 -0.79 3.00
CA THR A 11 -16.38 0.37 2.48
C THR A 11 -15.45 1.50 2.08
N ASP A 12 -14.38 1.70 2.87
CA ASP A 12 -13.47 2.83 2.75
C ASP A 12 -12.06 2.41 2.30
N GLY A 13 -11.75 1.12 2.35
CA GLY A 13 -10.47 0.56 1.90
C GLY A 13 -10.37 0.53 0.39
N ILE A 14 -9.17 0.69 -0.12
CA ILE A 14 -8.86 0.57 -1.54
C ILE A 14 -7.61 -0.28 -1.64
N ASP A 15 -7.80 -1.59 -1.84
CA ASP A 15 -6.69 -2.52 -2.00
C ASP A 15 -7.04 -3.68 -2.94
N THR A 16 -6.06 -4.14 -3.67
CA THR A 16 -6.15 -5.29 -4.58
C THR A 16 -4.78 -5.89 -4.80
N PHE A 17 -4.72 -7.04 -5.44
CA PHE A 17 -3.48 -7.56 -5.98
C PHE A 17 -3.62 -7.95 -7.45
N MET A 18 -2.50 -8.20 -8.09
CA MET A 18 -2.39 -8.53 -9.51
C MET A 18 -1.52 -9.75 -9.67
N LYS A 19 -1.86 -10.65 -10.62
CA LYS A 19 -1.08 -11.87 -10.92
C LYS A 19 -0.72 -11.99 -12.39
N ASP A 20 0.54 -12.37 -12.68
CA ASP A 20 1.03 -12.52 -14.05
C ASP A 20 0.44 -13.75 -14.76
N ILE A 21 0.13 -14.82 -14.02
CA ILE A 21 -0.52 -16.03 -14.57
C ILE A 21 -2.00 -15.84 -14.87
N ALA A 22 -2.62 -14.76 -14.34
CA ALA A 22 -4.01 -14.39 -14.59
C ALA A 22 -4.10 -12.89 -14.93
N PRO A 23 -3.48 -12.46 -16.05
CA PRO A 23 -3.12 -11.06 -16.27
C PRO A 23 -4.31 -10.13 -16.55
N THR A 24 -5.49 -10.68 -16.76
CA THR A 24 -6.74 -9.95 -16.99
C THR A 24 -7.75 -10.09 -15.84
N THR A 25 -7.41 -10.88 -14.80
CA THR A 25 -8.28 -11.08 -13.64
C THR A 25 -8.06 -9.97 -12.63
N ASN A 26 -9.16 -9.36 -12.16
CA ASN A 26 -9.17 -8.44 -11.03
C ASN A 26 -9.38 -9.20 -9.73
N TYR A 27 -8.71 -8.75 -8.67
CA TYR A 27 -8.77 -9.35 -7.33
C TYR A 27 -9.20 -8.36 -6.24
N GLY A 28 -9.89 -7.27 -6.60
CA GLY A 28 -10.34 -6.24 -5.65
C GLY A 28 -11.35 -6.72 -4.60
N THR A 29 -11.93 -7.92 -4.77
CA THR A 29 -12.83 -8.53 -3.77
C THR A 29 -12.24 -9.78 -3.13
N ALA A 30 -10.94 -10.00 -3.27
CA ALA A 30 -10.28 -11.17 -2.71
C ALA A 30 -10.09 -11.04 -1.19
N GLY A 31 -10.08 -12.16 -0.48
CA GLY A 31 -9.89 -12.19 0.99
C GLY A 31 -8.45 -12.01 1.46
N GLY A 32 -7.48 -11.85 0.57
CA GLY A 32 -6.07 -11.67 0.90
C GLY A 32 -5.31 -10.91 -0.17
N LEU A 33 -4.22 -10.23 0.23
CA LEU A 33 -3.29 -9.50 -0.63
C LEU A 33 -2.06 -10.37 -0.88
N ASP A 34 -1.83 -10.74 -2.12
CA ASP A 34 -0.76 -11.65 -2.54
C ASP A 34 0.46 -10.88 -3.03
N ILE A 35 1.63 -11.21 -2.49
CA ILE A 35 2.93 -10.63 -2.86
C ILE A 35 3.96 -11.73 -3.00
N GLY A 36 4.72 -11.72 -4.09
CA GLY A 36 5.81 -12.66 -4.34
C GLY A 36 5.63 -13.42 -5.65
N ASP A 37 6.33 -14.52 -5.79
CA ASP A 37 6.28 -15.41 -6.96
C ASP A 37 6.42 -16.84 -6.48
N LYS A 38 5.37 -17.62 -6.54
CA LYS A 38 5.42 -19.04 -6.23
C LYS A 38 5.19 -19.86 -7.48
N THR A 39 6.06 -20.81 -7.73
CA THR A 39 5.90 -21.78 -8.83
C THR A 39 4.45 -22.28 -8.87
N ALA A 40 3.82 -22.24 -10.03
CA ALA A 40 2.41 -22.53 -10.30
C ALA A 40 1.37 -21.50 -9.80
N LEU A 41 1.73 -20.49 -9.00
CA LEU A 41 0.83 -19.42 -8.59
C LEU A 41 1.18 -18.05 -9.22
N GLY A 42 2.38 -17.98 -9.86
CA GLY A 42 2.87 -16.79 -10.54
C GLY A 42 3.24 -15.63 -9.61
N LYS A 43 3.68 -14.53 -10.23
CA LYS A 43 4.02 -13.29 -9.53
C LYS A 43 2.78 -12.57 -9.05
N GLY A 44 2.80 -12.23 -7.77
CA GLY A 44 1.79 -11.39 -7.13
C GLY A 44 2.38 -10.03 -6.75
N ARG A 45 1.67 -8.96 -7.03
CA ARG A 45 1.95 -7.60 -6.55
C ARG A 45 0.70 -6.97 -6.02
N THR A 46 0.82 -6.23 -4.95
CA THR A 46 -0.30 -5.64 -4.24
C THR A 46 -0.35 -4.13 -4.45
N LEU A 47 -1.55 -3.60 -4.54
CA LEU A 47 -1.85 -2.17 -4.59
C LEU A 47 -2.64 -1.80 -3.33
N ILE A 48 -2.25 -0.74 -2.63
CA ILE A 48 -2.96 -0.21 -1.45
C ILE A 48 -3.00 1.31 -1.52
N LYS A 49 -4.14 1.90 -1.15
CA LYS A 49 -4.30 3.34 -1.03
C LYS A 49 -5.04 3.70 0.26
N PHE A 50 -4.58 4.74 0.95
CA PHE A 50 -5.23 5.33 2.12
C PHE A 50 -5.73 6.73 1.81
N ASP A 51 -6.93 7.05 2.27
CA ASP A 51 -7.48 8.40 2.22
C ASP A 51 -7.17 9.13 3.53
N PHE A 52 -6.25 10.09 3.48
CA PHE A 52 -5.80 10.84 4.67
C PHE A 52 -6.83 11.84 5.19
N THR A 53 -7.97 11.99 4.53
CA THR A 53 -9.12 12.78 5.01
C THR A 53 -10.05 11.99 5.92
N LYS A 54 -9.87 10.68 6.00
CA LYS A 54 -10.62 9.73 6.83
C LYS A 54 -9.79 9.27 8.03
N GLY A 55 -10.36 8.40 8.86
CA GLY A 55 -9.68 7.86 10.04
C GLY A 55 -9.73 8.79 11.26
N THR A 56 -8.92 8.46 12.27
CA THR A 56 -8.83 9.28 13.50
C THR A 56 -7.86 10.44 13.28
N ASN A 57 -8.28 11.67 13.65
CA ASN A 57 -7.51 12.89 13.46
C ASN A 57 -7.02 13.08 12.00
N PRO A 58 -7.92 13.29 11.02
CA PRO A 58 -7.54 13.54 9.64
C PRO A 58 -6.43 14.60 9.54
N ILE A 59 -5.49 14.40 8.63
CA ILE A 59 -4.29 15.23 8.54
C ILE A 59 -4.61 16.52 7.78
N PRO A 60 -4.59 17.70 8.41
CA PRO A 60 -4.77 18.96 7.71
C PRO A 60 -3.68 19.17 6.65
N ALA A 61 -4.05 19.76 5.51
CA ALA A 61 -3.09 20.15 4.49
C ALA A 61 -1.94 20.98 5.09
N TYR A 62 -0.74 20.79 4.55
CA TYR A 62 0.50 21.45 4.99
C TYR A 62 0.95 21.12 6.43
N SER A 63 0.33 20.12 7.11
CA SER A 63 0.87 19.62 8.36
C SER A 63 2.27 19.03 8.14
N GLN A 64 3.16 19.23 9.13
CA GLN A 64 4.49 18.65 9.07
C GLN A 64 4.44 17.18 9.48
N ILE A 65 4.83 16.27 8.60
CA ILE A 65 4.90 14.84 8.88
C ILE A 65 6.20 14.54 9.65
N VAL A 66 6.07 13.80 10.74
CA VAL A 66 7.19 13.43 11.63
C VAL A 66 7.58 11.97 11.41
N SER A 67 6.58 11.08 11.33
CA SER A 67 6.79 9.66 11.05
C SER A 67 5.61 9.09 10.28
N ALA A 68 5.83 8.00 9.55
CA ALA A 68 4.77 7.24 8.88
C ALA A 68 5.12 5.75 8.88
N THR A 69 4.15 4.92 9.27
CA THR A 69 4.30 3.47 9.33
C THR A 69 3.11 2.78 8.69
N LEU A 70 3.36 1.97 7.67
CA LEU A 70 2.41 1.00 7.13
C LEU A 70 2.56 -0.31 7.90
N THR A 71 1.46 -0.92 8.31
CA THR A 71 1.46 -2.26 8.92
C THR A 71 0.63 -3.20 8.07
N LEU A 72 1.20 -4.34 7.73
CA LEU A 72 0.54 -5.45 7.03
C LEU A 72 0.53 -6.66 7.95
N THR A 73 -0.58 -7.37 8.03
CA THR A 73 -0.71 -8.54 8.90
C THR A 73 -0.78 -9.81 8.06
N PRO A 74 0.22 -10.72 8.19
CA PRO A 74 0.19 -12.02 7.51
C PRO A 74 -1.00 -12.85 7.97
N ILE A 75 -1.75 -13.40 7.02
CA ILE A 75 -2.91 -14.28 7.29
C ILE A 75 -2.69 -15.71 6.81
N THR A 76 -1.67 -15.92 5.98
CA THR A 76 -1.27 -17.25 5.48
C THR A 76 0.24 -17.28 5.35
N ASP A 77 0.87 -18.36 5.79
CA ASP A 77 2.30 -18.62 5.62
C ASP A 77 2.52 -19.67 4.53
N ASN A 78 2.77 -19.19 3.32
CA ASN A 78 3.14 -20.01 2.16
C ASN A 78 4.56 -19.68 1.68
N SER A 79 5.30 -18.91 2.44
CA SER A 79 6.64 -18.45 2.11
C SER A 79 7.70 -19.52 2.42
N HIS A 80 8.80 -19.47 1.74
CA HIS A 80 9.91 -20.41 1.89
C HIS A 80 11.25 -19.74 2.19
N ASN A 81 11.44 -18.50 1.76
CA ASN A 81 12.68 -17.75 1.98
C ASN A 81 12.41 -16.35 2.55
N ALA A 82 13.37 -15.84 3.31
CA ALA A 82 13.32 -14.44 3.72
C ALA A 82 13.44 -13.52 2.50
N ARG A 83 12.65 -12.45 2.47
CA ARG A 83 12.64 -11.46 1.39
C ARG A 83 12.64 -10.03 1.91
N VAL A 84 13.02 -9.12 1.05
CA VAL A 84 12.79 -7.69 1.28
C VAL A 84 11.49 -7.32 0.60
N LEU A 85 10.48 -6.99 1.41
CA LEU A 85 9.26 -6.36 0.93
C LEU A 85 9.55 -4.88 0.67
N SER A 86 9.24 -4.43 -0.53
CA SER A 86 9.44 -3.04 -0.97
C SER A 86 8.10 -2.38 -1.27
N VAL A 87 7.94 -1.17 -0.77
CA VAL A 87 6.77 -0.31 -0.98
C VAL A 87 7.19 0.84 -1.88
N TYR A 88 6.50 1.04 -2.99
CA TYR A 88 6.77 2.11 -3.95
C TYR A 88 5.57 3.05 -4.04
N ARG A 89 5.78 4.35 -4.19
CA ARG A 89 4.71 5.29 -4.51
C ARG A 89 4.19 5.02 -5.91
N SER A 90 2.86 4.84 -6.07
CA SER A 90 2.23 4.73 -7.38
C SER A 90 2.23 6.10 -8.08
N LEU A 91 2.70 6.13 -9.32
CA LEU A 91 2.68 7.32 -10.17
C LEU A 91 1.37 7.45 -10.97
N ARG A 92 0.60 6.36 -11.03
CA ARG A 92 -0.63 6.26 -11.82
C ARG A 92 -1.82 6.03 -10.91
N ALA A 93 -2.90 6.77 -11.17
CA ALA A 93 -4.18 6.49 -10.54
C ALA A 93 -4.73 5.15 -11.04
N TRP A 94 -5.12 4.30 -10.13
CA TRP A 94 -5.68 2.97 -10.42
C TRP A 94 -7.01 2.80 -9.70
N THR A 95 -7.80 1.82 -10.12
CA THR A 95 -9.07 1.50 -9.48
C THR A 95 -9.05 0.07 -8.94
N GLU A 96 -9.63 -0.13 -7.76
CA GLU A 96 -9.64 -1.41 -7.06
C GLU A 96 -10.27 -2.53 -7.91
N LEU A 97 -11.45 -2.29 -8.43
CA LEU A 97 -12.19 -3.26 -9.24
C LEU A 97 -11.77 -3.29 -10.72
N GLY A 98 -10.82 -2.47 -11.12
CA GLY A 98 -10.31 -2.40 -12.49
C GLY A 98 -8.85 -2.84 -12.64
N ALA A 99 -8.04 -2.71 -11.58
CA ALA A 99 -6.63 -3.05 -11.68
C ALA A 99 -6.43 -4.56 -11.85
N THR A 100 -5.63 -4.91 -12.85
CA THR A 100 -5.20 -6.27 -13.18
C THR A 100 -3.69 -6.24 -13.46
N TRP A 101 -3.07 -7.36 -13.74
CA TRP A 101 -1.65 -7.37 -14.13
C TRP A 101 -1.37 -6.50 -15.37
N ASN A 102 -2.29 -6.52 -16.34
CA ASN A 102 -2.13 -5.74 -17.58
C ASN A 102 -2.66 -4.31 -17.47
N LYS A 103 -3.72 -4.06 -16.69
CA LYS A 103 -4.47 -2.80 -16.69
C LYS A 103 -4.49 -2.15 -15.32
N TYR A 104 -4.51 -0.79 -15.29
CA TYR A 104 -4.57 -0.06 -14.00
C TYR A 104 -6.00 0.39 -13.62
N ASP A 105 -6.95 0.44 -14.59
CA ASP A 105 -8.31 0.94 -14.37
C ASP A 105 -9.40 0.07 -15.04
N GLY A 106 -9.05 -1.12 -15.51
CA GLY A 106 -9.93 -2.02 -16.27
C GLY A 106 -9.91 -1.80 -17.77
N THR A 107 -9.45 -0.65 -18.24
CA THR A 107 -9.41 -0.29 -19.67
C THR A 107 -8.01 0.01 -20.19
N SER A 108 -7.23 0.76 -19.44
CA SER A 108 -5.93 1.29 -19.84
C SER A 108 -4.78 0.43 -19.33
N ASP A 109 -3.77 0.22 -20.16
CA ASP A 109 -2.63 -0.62 -19.82
C ASP A 109 -1.61 0.11 -18.92
N TRP A 110 -0.98 -0.65 -17.99
CA TRP A 110 0.23 -0.19 -17.32
C TRP A 110 1.32 0.15 -18.35
N GLY A 111 2.21 1.06 -18.01
CA GLY A 111 3.40 1.32 -18.84
C GLY A 111 4.28 0.08 -19.03
N THR A 112 4.29 -0.79 -18.03
CA THR A 112 4.77 -2.16 -18.09
C THR A 112 3.89 -3.02 -17.18
N ALA A 113 3.44 -4.17 -17.66
CA ALA A 113 2.55 -5.06 -16.92
C ALA A 113 3.03 -5.32 -15.48
N GLY A 114 2.07 -5.42 -14.56
CA GLY A 114 2.34 -5.56 -13.13
C GLY A 114 2.81 -4.27 -12.45
N ALA A 115 2.46 -3.09 -13.00
CA ALA A 115 2.88 -1.78 -12.50
C ALA A 115 4.41 -1.63 -12.42
N ALA A 116 5.15 -2.17 -13.41
CA ALA A 116 6.60 -2.31 -13.33
C ALA A 116 7.39 -1.12 -13.88
N ASN A 117 6.79 -0.26 -14.70
CA ASN A 117 7.49 0.89 -15.27
C ASN A 117 7.81 1.93 -14.20
N THR A 118 9.09 2.25 -14.03
CA THR A 118 9.59 3.13 -12.97
C THR A 118 9.49 4.63 -13.29
N THR A 119 8.89 4.98 -14.42
CA THR A 119 8.66 6.37 -14.83
C THR A 119 7.17 6.71 -15.00
N THR A 120 6.31 5.69 -15.19
CA THR A 120 4.88 5.92 -15.45
C THR A 120 3.97 5.22 -14.46
N ASP A 121 4.38 4.08 -13.87
CA ASP A 121 3.50 3.26 -13.02
C ASP A 121 3.83 3.42 -11.53
N ARG A 122 5.10 3.35 -11.19
CA ARG A 122 5.61 3.52 -9.82
C ARG A 122 6.97 4.21 -9.81
N GLU A 123 7.35 4.75 -8.67
CA GLU A 123 8.70 5.29 -8.51
C GLU A 123 9.77 4.19 -8.57
N ALA A 124 10.97 4.55 -9.02
CA ALA A 124 12.11 3.65 -9.05
C ALA A 124 12.63 3.33 -7.63
N ALA A 125 12.69 4.35 -6.77
CA ALA A 125 13.14 4.20 -5.39
C ALA A 125 11.96 3.85 -4.47
N ALA A 126 12.12 2.80 -3.67
CA ALA A 126 11.15 2.45 -2.64
C ALA A 126 10.96 3.59 -1.64
N MET A 127 9.73 3.78 -1.19
CA MET A 127 9.40 4.69 -0.10
C MET A 127 9.42 4.00 1.28
N GLY A 128 9.53 2.68 1.30
CA GLY A 128 9.68 1.89 2.51
C GLY A 128 10.08 0.47 2.18
N THR A 129 10.77 -0.18 3.10
CA THR A 129 11.15 -1.60 2.99
C THR A 129 11.03 -2.29 4.34
N ALA A 130 10.76 -3.59 4.33
CA ALA A 130 10.83 -4.45 5.50
C ALA A 130 11.49 -5.79 5.15
N ASN A 131 12.32 -6.30 6.04
CA ASN A 131 12.77 -7.68 5.95
C ASN A 131 11.66 -8.59 6.48
N ILE A 132 11.13 -9.45 5.61
CA ILE A 132 10.11 -10.43 5.96
C ILE A 132 10.74 -11.81 6.06
N SER A 133 10.41 -12.52 7.15
CA SER A 133 10.90 -13.87 7.39
C SER A 133 10.36 -14.85 6.36
N GLY A 134 11.11 -15.87 6.03
CA GLY A 134 10.64 -17.02 5.26
C GLY A 134 9.57 -17.84 5.97
N SER A 135 9.50 -17.74 7.30
CA SER A 135 8.40 -18.26 8.12
C SER A 135 7.79 -17.08 8.88
N GLN A 136 6.60 -16.68 8.49
CA GLN A 136 5.92 -15.53 9.08
C GLN A 136 5.10 -15.93 10.31
N THR A 137 5.15 -15.11 11.35
CA THR A 137 4.21 -15.26 12.47
C THR A 137 2.85 -14.73 12.03
N LEU A 138 1.89 -15.64 11.85
CA LEU A 138 0.54 -15.26 11.44
C LEU A 138 -0.12 -14.36 12.47
N ASN A 139 -0.95 -13.44 11.98
CA ASN A 139 -1.73 -12.51 12.79
C ASN A 139 -0.89 -11.51 13.61
N VAL A 140 0.40 -11.39 13.30
CA VAL A 140 1.29 -10.37 13.89
C VAL A 140 1.68 -9.38 12.81
N GLY A 141 1.36 -8.12 13.03
CA GLY A 141 1.61 -7.06 12.06
C GLY A 141 3.10 -6.84 11.77
N VAL A 142 3.44 -6.71 10.51
CA VAL A 142 4.77 -6.35 10.00
C VAL A 142 4.80 -4.85 9.77
N PRO A 143 5.50 -4.06 10.59
CA PRO A 143 5.62 -2.61 10.41
C PRO A 143 6.64 -2.29 9.31
N ILE A 144 6.29 -1.32 8.47
CA ILE A 144 7.13 -0.81 7.38
C ILE A 144 7.22 0.70 7.55
N THR A 145 8.40 1.19 7.91
CA THR A 145 8.65 2.63 7.99
C THR A 145 8.66 3.23 6.59
N LEU A 146 7.84 4.26 6.39
CA LEU A 146 7.74 4.97 5.12
C LEU A 146 8.61 6.23 5.14
N ASN A 147 9.11 6.61 3.97
CA ASN A 147 9.86 7.85 3.77
C ASN A 147 8.95 9.07 4.02
N VAL A 148 9.31 9.84 5.05
CA VAL A 148 8.53 11.01 5.51
C VAL A 148 8.34 12.04 4.40
N SER A 149 9.37 12.32 3.59
CA SER A 149 9.26 13.34 2.53
C SER A 149 8.27 12.95 1.44
N LYS A 150 8.15 11.66 1.13
CA LYS A 150 7.17 11.15 0.15
C LYS A 150 5.74 11.23 0.67
N VAL A 151 5.53 10.98 1.95
CA VAL A 151 4.22 11.17 2.62
C VAL A 151 3.90 12.66 2.73
N GLN A 152 4.89 13.49 3.05
CA GLN A 152 4.76 14.95 3.07
C GLN A 152 4.29 15.52 1.72
N ASP A 153 4.83 14.98 0.61
CA ASP A 153 4.41 15.39 -0.74
C ASP A 153 2.92 15.14 -0.99
N TRP A 154 2.37 14.03 -0.49
CA TRP A 154 0.93 13.76 -0.58
C TRP A 154 0.10 14.76 0.23
N ILE A 155 0.53 15.07 1.46
CA ILE A 155 -0.19 15.99 2.35
C ILE A 155 -0.12 17.44 1.83
N ASN A 156 0.98 17.83 1.20
CA ASN A 156 1.14 19.15 0.58
C ASN A 156 0.47 19.27 -0.80
N GLY A 157 0.01 18.16 -1.38
CA GLY A 157 -0.54 18.15 -2.74
C GLY A 157 0.52 18.28 -3.85
N ASN A 158 1.81 18.16 -3.52
CA ASN A 158 2.90 18.17 -4.51
C ASN A 158 2.83 16.96 -5.45
N PHE A 159 2.31 15.84 -4.95
CA PHE A 159 2.01 14.62 -5.70
C PHE A 159 0.61 14.14 -5.37
N ALA A 160 -0.09 13.64 -6.38
CA ALA A 160 -1.37 12.97 -6.18
C ALA A 160 -1.16 11.70 -5.34
N ASN A 161 -2.01 11.51 -4.32
CA ASN A 161 -2.03 10.25 -3.58
C ASN A 161 -2.69 9.16 -4.43
N ASN A 162 -1.89 8.49 -5.25
CA ASN A 162 -2.30 7.32 -6.03
C ASN A 162 -2.04 6.00 -5.27
N GLY A 163 -1.66 6.09 -3.99
CA GLY A 163 -1.36 4.91 -3.18
C GLY A 163 0.02 4.30 -3.48
N MET A 164 0.13 3.02 -3.22
CA MET A 164 1.39 2.29 -3.19
C MET A 164 1.32 1.00 -4.00
N VAL A 165 2.45 0.62 -4.60
CA VAL A 165 2.71 -0.69 -5.21
C VAL A 165 3.65 -1.45 -4.29
N LEU A 166 3.29 -2.66 -3.90
CA LEU A 166 4.05 -3.54 -3.02
C LEU A 166 4.52 -4.77 -3.78
N GLN A 167 5.80 -5.06 -3.67
CA GLN A 167 6.41 -6.27 -4.23
C GLN A 167 7.60 -6.71 -3.38
N VAL A 168 8.02 -7.96 -3.51
CA VAL A 168 9.30 -8.41 -2.98
C VAL A 168 10.43 -8.08 -3.94
N ALA A 169 11.62 -7.79 -3.42
CA ALA A 169 12.78 -7.42 -4.24
C ALA A 169 13.24 -8.55 -5.16
N THR A 170 13.07 -9.80 -4.73
CA THR A 170 13.33 -11.00 -5.53
C THR A 170 12.05 -11.80 -5.62
N GLU A 171 11.41 -11.78 -6.77
CA GLU A 171 10.19 -12.54 -7.05
C GLU A 171 10.58 -13.93 -7.55
N SER A 172 10.78 -14.89 -6.63
CA SER A 172 11.10 -16.29 -6.95
C SER A 172 10.75 -17.24 -5.80
N ASP A 173 9.89 -18.21 -6.06
CA ASP A 173 9.47 -19.33 -5.21
C ASP A 173 9.04 -18.95 -3.76
N ASP A 174 8.39 -17.80 -3.60
CA ASP A 174 7.88 -17.30 -2.33
C ASP A 174 6.52 -16.64 -2.51
N GLN A 175 5.62 -16.83 -1.55
CA GLN A 175 4.32 -16.18 -1.51
C GLN A 175 4.01 -15.70 -0.11
N PHE A 176 3.67 -14.43 0.01
CA PHE A 176 3.25 -13.78 1.24
C PHE A 176 1.82 -13.28 1.06
N VAL A 177 0.92 -13.68 1.96
CA VAL A 177 -0.49 -13.28 1.90
C VAL A 177 -0.85 -12.50 3.16
N TYR A 178 -1.28 -11.27 2.94
CA TYR A 178 -1.68 -10.33 4.00
C TYR A 178 -3.18 -10.10 3.97
N GLY A 179 -3.75 -9.64 5.09
CA GLY A 179 -5.16 -9.28 5.14
C GLY A 179 -5.50 -8.09 4.25
N THR A 180 -6.71 -8.08 3.70
CA THR A 180 -7.30 -6.97 2.95
C THR A 180 -8.05 -6.02 3.87
N SER A 181 -8.46 -4.86 3.37
CA SER A 181 -9.43 -3.98 4.05
C SER A 181 -10.78 -4.68 4.29
N GLY A 182 -11.18 -5.61 3.43
CA GLY A 182 -12.38 -6.43 3.58
C GLY A 182 -12.26 -7.56 4.62
N ASN A 183 -11.13 -7.71 5.32
CA ASN A 183 -10.99 -8.76 6.32
C ASN A 183 -11.94 -8.53 7.51
N VAL A 184 -12.69 -9.58 7.89
CA VAL A 184 -13.66 -9.51 9.00
C VAL A 184 -13.01 -9.18 10.34
N THR A 185 -11.75 -9.58 10.53
CA THR A 185 -10.96 -9.24 11.71
C THR A 185 -10.20 -7.94 11.48
N GLU A 186 -10.63 -6.86 12.10
CA GLU A 186 -10.03 -5.53 11.94
C GLU A 186 -8.51 -5.53 12.11
N ALA A 187 -7.99 -6.23 13.13
CA ALA A 187 -6.55 -6.31 13.41
C ALA A 187 -5.70 -6.84 12.23
N TYR A 188 -6.32 -7.52 11.26
CA TYR A 188 -5.61 -8.07 10.09
C TYR A 188 -5.62 -7.16 8.88
N ARG A 189 -6.44 -6.10 8.89
CA ARG A 189 -6.52 -5.13 7.81
C ARG A 189 -5.24 -4.30 7.70
N PRO A 190 -4.88 -3.82 6.51
CA PRO A 190 -3.79 -2.86 6.36
C PRO A 190 -4.04 -1.61 7.21
N LYS A 191 -2.99 -1.15 7.91
CA LYS A 191 -3.08 0.00 8.78
C LYS A 191 -1.96 0.99 8.48
N ILE A 192 -2.28 2.29 8.46
CA ILE A 192 -1.29 3.34 8.43
C ILE A 192 -1.37 4.19 9.70
N VAL A 193 -0.20 4.48 10.27
CA VAL A 193 -0.05 5.39 11.42
C VAL A 193 0.92 6.49 11.03
N ILE A 194 0.50 7.75 11.20
CA ILE A 194 1.32 8.92 10.87
C ILE A 194 1.34 9.86 12.07
N GLU A 195 2.52 10.24 12.51
CA GLU A 195 2.69 11.32 13.47
C GLU A 195 2.94 12.62 12.73
N PHE A 196 2.27 13.68 13.13
CA PHE A 196 2.37 14.98 12.48
C PHE A 196 2.22 16.16 13.46
N ILE A 197 2.71 17.33 13.05
CA ILE A 197 2.46 18.61 13.69
C ILE A 197 1.47 19.34 12.80
N PRO A 198 0.24 19.63 13.30
CA PRO A 198 -0.78 20.31 12.52
C PRO A 198 -0.30 21.68 12.05
N HIS A 199 -0.59 22.03 10.80
CA HIS A 199 -0.43 23.40 10.34
C HIS A 199 -1.48 24.27 11.01
N THR A 200 -1.05 25.31 11.69
CA THR A 200 -1.93 26.32 12.30
C THR A 200 -1.95 27.55 11.42
N PHE A 201 -3.08 27.82 10.78
CA PHE A 201 -3.27 29.12 10.13
C PHE A 201 -3.34 30.21 11.19
N PRO A 202 -2.67 31.36 11.01
CA PRO A 202 -2.88 32.51 11.90
C PRO A 202 -4.36 32.86 11.92
N LYS A 203 -4.95 33.02 13.12
CA LYS A 203 -6.31 33.56 13.21
C LYS A 203 -6.31 34.93 12.55
N VAL A 204 -7.13 35.15 11.55
CA VAL A 204 -7.43 36.48 11.04
C VAL A 204 -8.14 37.20 12.19
N ILE A 205 -7.50 38.21 12.77
CA ILE A 205 -8.14 39.09 13.72
C ILE A 205 -8.96 40.04 12.84
N GLU A 206 -10.26 39.85 12.81
CA GLU A 206 -11.18 40.84 12.25
C GLU A 206 -11.22 42.02 13.24
N PHE A 207 -10.83 43.20 12.77
CA PHE A 207 -10.93 44.47 13.48
C PHE A 207 -12.26 45.14 13.21
#